data_82a682076a86ea871dff89d54b516a9f
#
_entry.id   82a682076a86ea871dff89d54b516a9f
#
_cell.length_a   1.000
_cell.length_b   1.000
_cell.length_c   1.000
_cell.angle_alpha   90.00
_cell.angle_beta   90.00
_cell.angle_gamma   90.00
#
_symmetry.space_group_name_H-M   'P 1'
#
loop_
_entity.id
_entity.type
_entity.pdbx_description
1 polymer ?
#
loop_
_entity_poly.entity_id
_entity_poly.type
_entity_poly.pdbx_seq_one_letter_code
_entity_poly.pdbx_strand_id
1 'polypeptide(L)'
;MHARTTTAGILAALTLTLTACSSDSGSSKAAAKASSTPTTSPGDAFIASVIDAHLDSYTDGVPAADELEAFPPQWCASLDSGHSVAWMFDLRQGGQYPVGQTWGTKKADAYEVLVLGVKTHCPKHSDAVLEELRATGEY
;
A
#
# COMPACT_ATOMS: atom_id res chain seq x y z
N MET A 1 38.86 26.43 13.17
CA MET A 1 38.53 27.17 14.41
C MET A 1 37.05 26.88 14.73
N HIS A 2 36.86 26.09 15.77
CA HIS A 2 35.88 26.14 16.88
C HIS A 2 34.39 26.11 16.47
N ALA A 3 33.48 25.37 17.08
CA ALA A 3 33.38 24.82 18.43
C ALA A 3 32.44 23.62 18.48
N ARG A 4 32.78 22.70 19.34
CA ARG A 4 31.94 21.59 19.82
C ARG A 4 30.88 22.16 20.79
N THR A 5 29.64 21.70 20.66
CA THR A 5 28.68 21.85 21.76
C THR A 5 28.05 20.50 22.05
N THR A 6 28.48 19.94 23.15
CA THR A 6 27.91 18.77 23.86
C THR A 6 26.71 19.25 24.66
N THR A 7 25.56 18.59 24.54
CA THR A 7 24.51 18.72 25.55
C THR A 7 23.99 17.33 25.93
N ALA A 8 24.17 17.07 27.22
CA ALA A 8 23.83 15.83 27.92
C ALA A 8 22.36 15.77 28.33
N GLY A 9 21.83 14.53 28.31
CA GLY A 9 21.02 13.96 29.37
C GLY A 9 19.58 14.43 29.56
N ILE A 10 18.65 13.48 29.42
CA ILE A 10 17.60 13.27 30.44
C ILE A 10 17.09 11.82 30.25
N LEU A 11 17.37 10.99 31.25
CA LEU A 11 16.75 9.69 31.52
C LEU A 11 15.36 9.94 32.13
N ALA A 12 14.30 9.47 31.46
CA ALA A 12 12.98 9.37 32.07
C ALA A 12 12.65 7.90 32.30
N ALA A 13 12.62 7.48 33.54
CA ALA A 13 12.18 6.17 34.00
C ALA A 13 10.65 6.08 33.93
N LEU A 14 10.11 5.13 33.14
CA LEU A 14 8.69 4.77 33.16
C LEU A 14 8.49 3.60 34.12
N THR A 15 7.75 3.87 35.19
CA THR A 15 7.27 2.86 36.17
C THR A 15 6.07 2.12 35.61
N LEU A 16 6.20 0.79 35.50
CA LEU A 16 5.09 -0.13 35.25
C LEU A 16 4.25 -0.30 36.49
N THR A 17 2.97 0.01 36.43
CA THR A 17 1.98 -0.41 37.42
C THR A 17 1.23 -1.63 36.90
N LEU A 18 1.49 -2.79 37.56
CA LEU A 18 0.66 -3.97 37.43
C LEU A 18 -0.59 -3.77 38.31
N THR A 19 -1.76 -3.82 37.69
CA THR A 19 -3.01 -3.91 38.47
C THR A 19 -3.55 -5.33 38.35
N ALA A 20 -3.70 -5.92 39.51
CA ALA A 20 -4.09 -7.31 39.73
C ALA A 20 -5.57 -7.55 39.39
N CYS A 21 -5.84 -8.79 38.95
CA CYS A 21 -7.15 -9.42 38.82
C CYS A 21 -7.92 -9.47 40.13
N SER A 22 -9.19 -9.13 40.05
CA SER A 22 -10.20 -9.60 41.01
C SER A 22 -11.21 -10.46 40.27
N SER A 23 -11.27 -11.71 40.68
CA SER A 23 -12.31 -12.66 40.31
C SER A 23 -13.62 -12.24 40.97
N ASP A 24 -14.68 -12.10 40.22
CA ASP A 24 -16.02 -12.20 40.73
C ASP A 24 -16.90 -13.00 39.78
N SER A 25 -17.56 -13.99 40.40
CA SER A 25 -18.46 -14.94 39.78
C SER A 25 -19.85 -14.32 39.59
N GLY A 26 -20.41 -14.46 38.42
CA GLY A 26 -21.86 -14.35 38.36
C GLY A 26 -22.43 -13.79 37.05
N SER A 27 -23.23 -14.61 36.44
CA SER A 27 -24.33 -14.30 35.53
C SER A 27 -24.04 -14.38 34.05
N SER A 28 -24.48 -15.48 33.50
CA SER A 28 -24.71 -15.73 32.07
C SER A 28 -25.49 -14.59 31.43
N LYS A 29 -24.80 -13.78 30.62
CA LYS A 29 -25.45 -12.92 29.64
C LYS A 29 -24.90 -13.29 28.28
N ALA A 30 -25.80 -13.74 27.42
CA ALA A 30 -25.51 -14.16 26.05
C ALA A 30 -24.51 -13.23 25.39
N ALA A 31 -23.31 -13.76 25.10
CA ALA A 31 -22.35 -13.09 24.27
C ALA A 31 -22.99 -12.91 22.90
N ALA A 32 -23.34 -11.71 22.54
CA ALA A 32 -23.62 -11.35 21.18
C ALA A 32 -22.36 -11.68 20.37
N LYS A 33 -22.48 -12.72 19.54
CA LYS A 33 -21.47 -13.09 18.56
C LYS A 33 -21.27 -11.87 17.66
N ALA A 34 -20.22 -11.11 17.93
CA ALA A 34 -19.80 -10.05 17.02
C ALA A 34 -19.53 -10.75 15.69
N SER A 35 -20.44 -10.52 14.73
CA SER A 35 -20.26 -10.92 13.33
C SER A 35 -19.10 -10.07 12.84
N SER A 36 -17.88 -10.61 12.91
CA SER A 36 -16.75 -10.02 12.22
C SER A 36 -17.02 -10.15 10.74
N THR A 37 -17.48 -9.07 10.11
CA THR A 37 -17.47 -8.94 8.67
C THR A 37 -16.02 -9.19 8.23
N PRO A 38 -15.76 -10.15 7.34
CA PRO A 38 -14.40 -10.36 6.86
C PRO A 38 -13.92 -9.07 6.20
N THR A 39 -12.92 -8.44 6.80
CA THR A 39 -12.25 -7.28 6.19
C THR A 39 -11.37 -7.85 5.08
N THR A 40 -11.73 -7.57 3.83
CA THR A 40 -10.90 -7.92 2.66
C THR A 40 -9.52 -7.28 2.83
N SER A 41 -8.46 -8.05 2.61
CA SER A 41 -7.10 -7.49 2.67
C SER A 41 -6.88 -6.48 1.53
N PRO A 42 -5.96 -5.51 1.68
CA PRO A 42 -5.60 -4.62 0.57
C PRO A 42 -5.16 -5.37 -0.69
N GLY A 43 -4.44 -6.49 -0.54
CA GLY A 43 -4.02 -7.35 -1.65
C GLY A 43 -5.21 -7.99 -2.36
N ASP A 44 -6.12 -8.65 -1.61
CA ASP A 44 -7.33 -9.24 -2.20
C ASP A 44 -8.19 -8.19 -2.90
N ALA A 45 -8.33 -7.00 -2.30
CA ALA A 45 -9.07 -5.89 -2.91
C ALA A 45 -8.41 -5.39 -4.20
N PHE A 46 -7.08 -5.33 -4.22
CA PHE A 46 -6.32 -4.96 -5.41
C PHE A 46 -6.52 -5.97 -6.54
N ILE A 47 -6.31 -7.25 -6.27
CA ILE A 47 -6.47 -8.31 -7.28
C ILE A 47 -7.90 -8.33 -7.84
N ALA A 48 -8.91 -8.24 -6.97
CA ALA A 48 -10.29 -8.14 -7.41
C ALA A 48 -10.51 -6.94 -8.34
N SER A 49 -9.95 -5.78 -8.00
CA SER A 49 -10.06 -4.56 -8.82
C SER A 49 -9.38 -4.70 -10.18
N VAL A 50 -8.23 -5.38 -10.25
CA VAL A 50 -7.53 -5.64 -11.53
C VAL A 50 -8.33 -6.58 -12.42
N ILE A 51 -8.94 -7.62 -11.84
CA ILE A 51 -9.81 -8.55 -12.57
C ILE A 51 -11.04 -7.79 -13.11
N ASP A 52 -11.69 -6.98 -12.29
CA ASP A 52 -12.89 -6.23 -12.66
C ASP A 52 -12.62 -5.13 -13.70
N ALA A 53 -11.39 -4.64 -13.81
CA ALA A 53 -11.01 -3.63 -14.77
C ALA A 53 -10.96 -4.13 -16.23
N HIS A 54 -10.94 -5.45 -16.45
CA HIS A 54 -10.92 -6.07 -17.79
C HIS A 54 -9.87 -5.47 -18.73
N LEU A 55 -8.64 -5.33 -18.23
CA LEU A 55 -7.55 -4.68 -18.97
C LEU A 55 -7.20 -5.45 -20.26
N ASP A 56 -6.99 -4.73 -21.35
CA ASP A 56 -6.65 -5.33 -22.66
C ASP A 56 -5.39 -6.20 -22.60
N SER A 57 -4.40 -5.81 -21.79
CA SER A 57 -3.16 -6.57 -21.59
C SER A 57 -3.37 -7.94 -20.93
N TYR A 58 -4.55 -8.17 -20.34
CA TYR A 58 -4.85 -9.38 -19.56
C TYR A 58 -5.99 -10.22 -20.17
N THR A 59 -6.30 -10.02 -21.43
CA THR A 59 -7.34 -10.79 -22.13
C THR A 59 -7.01 -12.28 -22.22
N ASP A 60 -5.72 -12.63 -22.31
CA ASP A 60 -5.24 -14.01 -22.36
C ASP A 60 -4.97 -14.61 -20.97
N GLY A 61 -5.18 -13.85 -19.92
CA GLY A 61 -5.03 -14.24 -18.52
C GLY A 61 -4.44 -13.11 -17.66
N VAL A 62 -4.93 -13.01 -16.45
CA VAL A 62 -4.36 -12.12 -15.43
C VAL A 62 -3.10 -12.78 -14.89
N PRO A 63 -2.01 -12.02 -14.66
CA PRO A 63 -0.82 -12.53 -13.99
C PRO A 63 -1.12 -13.17 -12.64
N ALA A 64 -0.23 -14.02 -12.15
CA ALA A 64 -0.39 -14.63 -10.84
C ALA A 64 -0.55 -13.55 -9.75
N ALA A 65 -1.45 -13.80 -8.80
CA ALA A 65 -1.79 -12.82 -7.77
C ALA A 65 -0.56 -12.36 -6.97
N ASP A 66 0.33 -13.28 -6.62
CA ASP A 66 1.57 -13.00 -5.91
C ASP A 66 2.54 -12.11 -6.69
N GLU A 67 2.59 -12.25 -8.02
CA GLU A 67 3.39 -11.39 -8.89
C GLU A 67 2.82 -9.96 -8.92
N LEU A 68 1.49 -9.80 -9.02
CA LEU A 68 0.84 -8.50 -9.00
C LEU A 68 0.92 -7.83 -7.63
N GLU A 69 0.68 -8.56 -6.56
CA GLU A 69 0.70 -8.04 -5.19
C GLU A 69 2.07 -7.54 -4.74
N ALA A 70 3.14 -7.95 -5.41
CA ALA A 70 4.49 -7.47 -5.13
C ALA A 70 4.70 -5.99 -5.47
N PHE A 71 3.90 -5.40 -6.36
CA PHE A 71 4.09 -4.02 -6.83
C PHE A 71 3.54 -2.95 -5.89
N PRO A 72 2.28 -2.98 -5.42
CA PRO A 72 1.71 -1.88 -4.65
C PRO A 72 2.52 -1.43 -3.44
N PRO A 73 3.11 -2.33 -2.64
CA PRO A 73 3.98 -1.91 -1.53
C PRO A 73 5.20 -1.10 -1.99
N GLN A 74 5.78 -1.44 -3.15
CA GLN A 74 6.94 -0.75 -3.71
C GLN A 74 6.55 0.64 -4.22
N TRP A 75 5.41 0.76 -4.91
CA TRP A 75 4.88 2.05 -5.35
C TRP A 75 4.58 2.96 -4.18
N CYS A 76 3.92 2.44 -3.14
CA CYS A 76 3.64 3.21 -1.93
C CYS A 76 4.92 3.74 -1.27
N ALA A 77 5.96 2.90 -1.15
CA ALA A 77 7.24 3.31 -0.58
C ALA A 77 7.94 4.39 -1.43
N SER A 78 7.86 4.28 -2.76
CA SER A 78 8.41 5.28 -3.67
C SER A 78 7.66 6.61 -3.58
N LEU A 79 6.33 6.58 -3.54
CA LEU A 79 5.49 7.77 -3.36
C LEU A 79 5.71 8.43 -1.99
N ASP A 80 5.88 7.64 -0.92
CA ASP A 80 6.26 8.14 0.41
C ASP A 80 7.63 8.82 0.42
N SER A 81 8.52 8.39 -0.47
CA SER A 81 9.84 9.00 -0.68
C SER A 81 9.81 10.21 -1.62
N GLY A 82 8.64 10.59 -2.15
CA GLY A 82 8.45 11.75 -3.03
C GLY A 82 8.82 11.49 -4.49
N HIS A 83 8.94 10.23 -4.91
CA HIS A 83 9.15 9.90 -6.31
C HIS A 83 7.86 10.03 -7.13
N SER A 84 8.00 10.44 -8.39
CA SER A 84 6.90 10.54 -9.35
C SER A 84 6.57 9.19 -10.00
N VAL A 85 5.40 9.10 -10.63
CA VAL A 85 5.02 7.92 -11.43
C VAL A 85 6.01 7.72 -12.60
N ALA A 86 6.40 8.82 -13.24
CA ALA A 86 7.40 8.77 -14.31
C ALA A 86 8.72 8.17 -13.86
N TRP A 87 9.17 8.53 -12.63
CA TRP A 87 10.39 7.94 -12.04
C TRP A 87 10.22 6.45 -11.75
N MET A 88 9.09 6.06 -11.16
CA MET A 88 8.81 4.65 -10.82
C MET A 88 8.79 3.75 -12.05
N PHE A 89 8.22 4.24 -13.16
CA PHE A 89 8.08 3.47 -14.39
C PHE A 89 9.28 3.56 -15.34
N ASP A 90 10.25 4.43 -15.05
CA ASP A 90 11.51 4.46 -15.79
C ASP A 90 12.37 3.24 -15.40
N LEU A 91 12.61 2.36 -16.36
CA LEU A 91 13.37 1.10 -16.15
C LEU A 91 14.82 1.33 -15.70
N ARG A 92 15.37 2.54 -15.91
CA ARG A 92 16.74 2.90 -15.51
C ARG A 92 16.79 3.54 -14.11
N GLN A 93 15.65 3.93 -13.57
CA GLN A 93 15.51 4.59 -12.28
C GLN A 93 14.75 3.71 -11.29
N GLY A 94 13.44 3.83 -11.19
CA GLY A 94 12.60 3.05 -10.29
C GLY A 94 12.46 1.60 -10.70
N GLY A 95 12.31 1.33 -11.99
CA GLY A 95 12.16 -0.02 -12.52
C GLY A 95 10.92 -0.77 -12.02
N GLN A 96 9.90 -0.03 -11.55
CA GLN A 96 8.69 -0.57 -10.92
C GLN A 96 7.51 -0.64 -11.89
N TYR A 97 7.79 -0.69 -13.19
CA TYR A 97 6.75 -0.88 -14.19
C TYR A 97 6.06 -2.23 -13.93
N PRO A 98 4.71 -2.25 -13.79
CA PRO A 98 4.03 -3.49 -13.45
C PRO A 98 4.27 -4.51 -14.55
N VAL A 99 4.72 -5.65 -14.13
CA VAL A 99 4.87 -6.82 -14.96
C VAL A 99 5.92 -6.73 -16.04
N GLY A 100 6.85 -5.94 -15.86
CA GLY A 100 8.00 -5.92 -16.75
C GLY A 100 7.61 -5.98 -18.25
N GLN A 101 8.53 -5.82 -19.11
CA GLN A 101 8.29 -5.92 -20.55
C GLN A 101 7.92 -7.35 -21.01
N THR A 102 8.08 -8.35 -20.14
CA THR A 102 7.83 -9.76 -20.47
C THR A 102 6.36 -10.11 -20.63
N TRP A 103 5.45 -9.36 -19.98
CA TRP A 103 4.01 -9.59 -20.13
C TRP A 103 3.39 -8.72 -21.22
N GLY A 104 4.17 -7.83 -21.85
CA GLY A 104 3.67 -6.96 -22.89
C GLY A 104 2.57 -6.01 -22.45
N THR A 105 2.58 -5.60 -21.16
CA THR A 105 1.56 -4.70 -20.61
C THR A 105 1.56 -3.37 -21.38
N LYS A 106 0.40 -2.98 -21.91
CA LYS A 106 0.23 -1.68 -22.53
C LYS A 106 0.39 -0.59 -21.48
N LYS A 107 0.95 0.55 -21.88
CA LYS A 107 1.23 1.66 -20.97
C LYS A 107 -0.03 2.15 -20.23
N ALA A 108 -1.16 2.27 -20.94
CA ALA A 108 -2.42 2.66 -20.32
C ALA A 108 -2.88 1.67 -19.24
N ASP A 109 -2.80 0.37 -19.52
CA ASP A 109 -3.17 -0.67 -18.57
C ASP A 109 -2.22 -0.69 -17.36
N ALA A 110 -0.93 -0.43 -17.59
CA ALA A 110 0.05 -0.32 -16.51
C ALA A 110 -0.27 0.84 -15.56
N TYR A 111 -0.71 1.97 -16.08
CA TYR A 111 -1.16 3.10 -15.26
C TYR A 111 -2.46 2.79 -14.52
N GLU A 112 -3.41 2.08 -15.14
CA GLU A 112 -4.63 1.64 -14.43
C GLU A 112 -4.28 0.70 -13.28
N VAL A 113 -3.41 -0.29 -13.50
CA VAL A 113 -2.94 -1.20 -12.43
C VAL A 113 -2.28 -0.43 -11.29
N LEU A 114 -1.44 0.57 -11.60
CA LEU A 114 -0.84 1.45 -10.59
C LEU A 114 -1.92 2.18 -9.78
N VAL A 115 -2.89 2.80 -10.45
CA VAL A 115 -3.98 3.55 -9.79
C VAL A 115 -4.78 2.64 -8.86
N LEU A 116 -5.12 1.43 -9.30
CA LEU A 116 -5.82 0.43 -8.49
C LEU A 116 -5.00 0.01 -7.27
N GLY A 117 -3.70 -0.22 -7.45
CA GLY A 117 -2.78 -0.58 -6.37
C GLY A 117 -2.62 0.53 -5.34
N VAL A 118 -2.47 1.78 -5.79
CA VAL A 118 -2.37 2.94 -4.89
C VAL A 118 -3.66 3.16 -4.12
N LYS A 119 -4.82 3.07 -4.78
CA LYS A 119 -6.13 3.19 -4.11
C LYS A 119 -6.34 2.18 -2.99
N THR A 120 -5.84 0.97 -3.15
CA THR A 120 -6.03 -0.11 -2.16
C THR A 120 -5.00 -0.12 -1.05
N HIS A 121 -3.74 0.23 -1.33
CA HIS A 121 -2.63 0.12 -0.39
C HIS A 121 -2.20 1.44 0.26
N CYS A 122 -2.27 2.54 -0.47
CA CYS A 122 -1.87 3.86 0.02
C CYS A 122 -2.77 4.98 -0.53
N PRO A 123 -4.07 4.97 -0.18
CA PRO A 123 -5.07 5.89 -0.76
C PRO A 123 -4.73 7.37 -0.58
N LYS A 124 -3.88 7.72 0.38
CA LYS A 124 -3.38 9.08 0.59
C LYS A 124 -2.66 9.67 -0.62
N HIS A 125 -2.12 8.83 -1.51
CA HIS A 125 -1.41 9.25 -2.72
C HIS A 125 -2.29 9.25 -3.98
N SER A 126 -3.53 8.77 -3.91
CA SER A 126 -4.39 8.57 -5.09
C SER A 126 -4.61 9.86 -5.89
N ASP A 127 -4.89 10.96 -5.21
CA ASP A 127 -5.16 12.24 -5.89
C ASP A 127 -3.91 12.77 -6.60
N ALA A 128 -2.75 12.70 -5.95
CA ALA A 128 -1.49 13.15 -6.54
C ALA A 128 -1.09 12.31 -7.77
N VAL A 129 -1.25 11.00 -7.69
CA VAL A 129 -1.00 10.09 -8.82
C VAL A 129 -1.93 10.40 -10.00
N LEU A 130 -3.22 10.56 -9.74
CA LEU A 130 -4.19 10.89 -10.80
C LEU A 130 -3.92 12.27 -11.42
N GLU A 131 -3.51 13.25 -10.62
CA GLU A 131 -3.14 14.58 -11.12
C GLU A 131 -1.91 14.50 -12.04
N GLU A 132 -0.86 13.78 -11.62
CA GLU A 132 0.34 13.58 -12.45
C GLU A 132 0.00 12.90 -13.78
N LEU A 133 -0.78 11.82 -13.76
CA LEU A 133 -1.14 11.07 -14.97
C LEU A 133 -2.01 11.91 -15.92
N ARG A 134 -2.94 12.72 -15.41
CA ARG A 134 -3.73 13.64 -16.23
C ARG A 134 -2.89 14.77 -16.82
N ALA A 135 -1.93 15.29 -16.06
CA ALA A 135 -1.04 16.35 -16.53
C ALA A 135 -0.15 15.89 -17.69
N THR A 136 0.18 14.59 -17.73
CA THR A 136 0.96 13.97 -18.81
C THR A 136 0.09 13.43 -19.96
N GLY A 137 -1.23 13.45 -19.83
CA GLY A 137 -2.17 12.91 -20.82
C GLY A 137 -2.22 11.38 -20.86
N GLU A 138 -1.82 10.74 -19.78
CA GLU A 138 -1.75 9.28 -19.68
C GLU A 138 -2.98 8.64 -19.00
N TYR A 139 -3.93 9.46 -18.49
CA TYR A 139 -5.14 9.02 -17.77
C TYR A 139 -6.35 9.91 -18.03
#